data_5e87d0f2a094d278be80b0578ffd5c03
#
_entry.id   5e87d0f2a094d278be80b0578ffd5c03
#
_cell.length_a   1.000
_cell.length_b   1.000
_cell.length_c   1.000
_cell.angle_alpha   90.00
_cell.angle_beta   90.00
_cell.angle_gamma   90.00
#
_symmetry.space_group_name_H-M   'P 1'
#
loop_
_entity.id
_entity.type
_entity.pdbx_description
1 polymer ?
#
loop_
_entity_poly.entity_id
_entity_poly.type
_entity_poly.pdbx_seq_one_letter_code
_entity_poly.pdbx_strand_id
1 'polypeptide(L)'
;GKALLDLDGLPMIVHTAKRAQLSKYLKDVYVCTDSNEIIKVCKKNNIKTIKTHKNFNNGTERIASVAKKINEKIIIDIQGDEPLIKPSYIDKLVKIHTKHKLRPEIIIPSIETNYTADDTNVRVLSSLSGRIMYLSRARVPHQYKEFIQSISKHVSVISFDKKALVKYFQTHR
;
A
#
# COMPACT_ATOMS: atom_id res chain seq x y z
N GLY A 1 -13.09 -4.22 14.41
CA GLY A 1 -12.71 -3.29 13.37
C GLY A 1 -12.76 -3.93 11.98
N LYS A 2 -12.72 -3.12 10.93
CA LYS A 2 -12.90 -3.55 9.53
C LYS A 2 -12.00 -4.74 9.12
N ALA A 3 -10.75 -4.76 9.58
CA ALA A 3 -9.78 -5.83 9.27
C ALA A 3 -10.18 -7.24 9.74
N LEU A 4 -11.08 -7.33 10.73
CA LEU A 4 -11.58 -8.59 11.29
C LEU A 4 -12.94 -9.00 10.74
N LEU A 5 -13.53 -8.24 9.80
CA LEU A 5 -14.75 -8.66 9.13
C LEU A 5 -14.53 -10.00 8.44
N ASP A 6 -15.45 -10.91 8.66
CA ASP A 6 -15.43 -12.23 8.02
C ASP A 6 -15.75 -12.11 6.54
N LEU A 7 -14.93 -12.74 5.73
CA LEU A 7 -15.12 -12.91 4.29
C LEU A 7 -14.95 -14.39 4.00
N ASP A 8 -16.06 -15.08 3.76
CA ASP A 8 -16.06 -16.51 3.41
C ASP A 8 -15.28 -17.38 4.43
N GLY A 9 -15.59 -17.18 5.74
CA GLY A 9 -15.04 -17.96 6.83
C GLY A 9 -13.65 -17.54 7.32
N LEU A 10 -13.06 -16.48 6.76
CA LEU A 10 -11.78 -15.94 7.20
C LEU A 10 -11.83 -14.41 7.34
N PRO A 11 -11.16 -13.83 8.35
CA PRO A 11 -11.06 -12.38 8.47
C PRO A 11 -10.36 -11.73 7.27
N MET A 12 -10.83 -10.56 6.86
CA MET A 12 -10.31 -9.79 5.71
C MET A 12 -8.78 -9.66 5.70
N ILE A 13 -8.17 -9.36 6.85
CA ILE A 13 -6.71 -9.22 6.97
C ILE A 13 -5.97 -10.52 6.65
N VAL A 14 -6.59 -11.68 6.94
CA VAL A 14 -6.00 -13.00 6.63
C VAL A 14 -5.99 -13.23 5.13
N HIS A 15 -7.07 -12.89 4.42
CA HIS A 15 -7.11 -12.96 2.95
C HIS A 15 -6.00 -12.09 2.34
N THR A 16 -5.91 -10.83 2.76
CA THR A 16 -4.89 -9.90 2.27
C THR A 16 -3.47 -10.45 2.48
N ALA A 17 -3.16 -10.91 3.70
CA ALA A 17 -1.84 -11.43 4.02
C ALA A 17 -1.52 -12.72 3.26
N LYS A 18 -2.46 -13.68 3.19
CA LYS A 18 -2.27 -14.93 2.45
C LYS A 18 -2.06 -14.68 0.96
N ARG A 19 -2.81 -13.73 0.36
CA ARG A 19 -2.60 -13.37 -1.04
C ARG A 19 -1.23 -12.72 -1.27
N ALA A 20 -0.79 -11.85 -0.36
CA ALA A 20 0.56 -11.29 -0.42
C ALA A 20 1.65 -12.38 -0.32
N GLN A 21 1.47 -13.40 0.53
CA GLN A 21 2.38 -14.54 0.65
C GLN A 21 2.54 -15.36 -0.64
N LEU A 22 1.60 -15.27 -1.58
CA LEU A 22 1.69 -15.93 -2.90
C LEU A 22 2.61 -15.19 -3.88
N SER A 23 3.09 -13.99 -3.55
CA SER A 23 4.08 -13.27 -4.37
C SER A 23 5.40 -14.05 -4.42
N LYS A 24 5.98 -14.14 -5.61
CA LYS A 24 7.26 -14.84 -5.85
C LYS A 24 8.50 -14.03 -5.43
N TYR A 25 8.32 -12.73 -5.16
CA TYR A 25 9.41 -11.80 -4.90
C TYR A 25 9.44 -11.27 -3.46
N LEU A 26 8.39 -11.52 -2.68
CA LEU A 26 8.39 -11.19 -1.26
C LEU A 26 9.10 -12.30 -0.49
N LYS A 27 10.07 -11.92 0.34
CA LYS A 27 10.76 -12.83 1.25
C LYS A 27 9.91 -13.14 2.47
N ASP A 28 9.28 -12.10 3.01
CA ASP A 28 8.43 -12.20 4.20
C ASP A 28 7.22 -11.26 4.06
N VAL A 29 6.13 -11.64 4.73
CA VAL A 29 4.93 -10.82 4.87
C VAL A 29 4.63 -10.65 6.36
N TYR A 30 4.45 -9.41 6.80
CA TYR A 30 4.13 -9.06 8.17
C TYR A 30 2.86 -8.24 8.24
N VAL A 31 1.99 -8.54 9.19
CA VAL A 31 0.89 -7.66 9.56
C VAL A 31 1.33 -6.77 10.72
N CYS A 32 1.41 -5.46 10.47
CA CYS A 32 1.76 -4.46 11.47
C CYS A 32 0.49 -3.96 12.15
N THR A 33 0.31 -4.22 13.44
CA THR A 33 -0.91 -3.89 14.16
C THR A 33 -0.66 -3.63 15.65
N ASP A 34 -1.52 -2.84 16.27
CA ASP A 34 -1.61 -2.66 17.73
C ASP A 34 -2.65 -3.58 18.38
N SER A 35 -3.55 -4.17 17.58
CA SER A 35 -4.65 -5.01 18.07
C SER A 35 -4.16 -6.41 18.45
N ASN A 36 -4.36 -6.80 19.69
CA ASN A 36 -4.10 -8.16 20.16
C ASN A 36 -5.02 -9.20 19.48
N GLU A 37 -6.22 -8.82 19.09
CA GLU A 37 -7.16 -9.70 18.36
C GLU A 37 -6.63 -10.03 16.97
N ILE A 38 -6.15 -9.02 16.22
CA ILE A 38 -5.54 -9.23 14.91
C ILE A 38 -4.29 -10.12 15.04
N ILE A 39 -3.45 -9.89 16.07
CA ILE A 39 -2.28 -10.73 16.33
C ILE A 39 -2.67 -12.19 16.56
N LYS A 40 -3.69 -12.45 17.39
CA LYS A 40 -4.20 -13.81 17.65
C LYS A 40 -4.68 -14.49 16.35
N VAL A 41 -5.48 -13.78 15.56
CA VAL A 41 -6.00 -14.28 14.28
C VAL A 41 -4.87 -14.57 13.30
N CYS A 42 -3.92 -13.66 13.14
CA CYS A 42 -2.75 -13.86 12.27
C CYS A 42 -1.93 -15.08 12.71
N LYS A 43 -1.66 -15.22 14.00
CA LYS A 43 -0.92 -16.37 14.57
C LYS A 43 -1.62 -17.69 14.25
N LYS A 44 -2.96 -17.77 14.44
CA LYS A 44 -3.77 -18.95 14.11
C LYS A 44 -3.66 -19.34 12.62
N ASN A 45 -3.40 -18.37 11.75
CA ASN A 45 -3.33 -18.55 10.31
C ASN A 45 -1.88 -18.57 9.76
N ASN A 46 -0.86 -18.72 10.61
CA ASN A 46 0.56 -18.77 10.24
C ASN A 46 1.04 -17.47 9.54
N ILE A 47 0.52 -16.32 9.95
CA ILE A 47 0.91 -15.00 9.44
C ILE A 47 1.79 -14.32 10.49
N LYS A 48 2.98 -13.87 10.06
CA LYS A 48 3.90 -13.11 10.90
C LYS A 48 3.31 -11.75 11.26
N THR A 49 3.52 -11.32 12.50
CA THR A 49 3.03 -10.00 12.96
C THR A 49 4.15 -9.20 13.60
N ILE A 50 4.04 -7.88 13.48
CA ILE A 50 4.84 -6.93 14.25
C ILE A 50 3.89 -6.07 15.06
N LYS A 51 3.98 -6.16 16.39
CA LYS A 51 3.19 -5.30 17.28
C LYS A 51 3.73 -3.87 17.22
N THR A 52 2.84 -2.91 17.00
CA THR A 52 3.14 -1.48 16.90
C THR A 52 2.43 -0.70 18.02
N HIS A 53 2.75 0.57 18.17
CA HIS A 53 1.98 1.49 19.02
C HIS A 53 0.61 1.77 18.40
N LYS A 54 -0.28 2.42 19.18
CA LYS A 54 -1.65 2.74 18.74
C LYS A 54 -1.73 4.00 17.89
N ASN A 55 -0.91 4.99 18.17
CA ASN A 55 -1.08 6.36 17.68
C ASN A 55 -0.25 6.60 16.40
N PHE A 56 -0.82 6.26 15.26
CA PHE A 56 -0.32 6.62 13.94
C PHE A 56 -1.44 7.27 13.15
N ASN A 57 -1.10 8.30 12.36
CA ASN A 57 -2.06 9.03 11.54
C ASN A 57 -2.58 8.19 10.36
N ASN A 58 -1.75 7.25 9.89
CA ASN A 58 -2.07 6.40 8.75
C ASN A 58 -1.28 5.07 8.78
N GLY A 59 -1.64 4.15 7.86
CA GLY A 59 -1.01 2.82 7.75
C GLY A 59 0.48 2.90 7.38
N THR A 60 0.85 3.80 6.51
CA THR A 60 2.25 3.98 6.07
C THR A 60 3.14 4.43 7.22
N GLU A 61 2.67 5.35 8.07
CA GLU A 61 3.40 5.77 9.27
C GLU A 61 3.62 4.60 10.24
N ARG A 62 2.61 3.73 10.40
CA ARG A 62 2.71 2.50 11.19
C ARG A 62 3.81 1.57 10.68
N ILE A 63 3.86 1.34 9.37
CA ILE A 63 4.88 0.49 8.74
C ILE A 63 6.26 1.15 8.85
N ALA A 64 6.34 2.47 8.64
CA ALA A 64 7.58 3.23 8.75
C ALA A 64 8.21 3.13 10.15
N SER A 65 7.38 3.08 11.21
CA SER A 65 7.85 2.94 12.59
C SER A 65 8.65 1.67 12.85
N VAL A 66 8.42 0.63 12.06
CA VAL A 66 9.09 -0.67 12.19
C VAL A 66 10.09 -0.96 11.08
N ALA A 67 10.22 -0.07 10.10
CA ALA A 67 11.06 -0.27 8.92
C ALA A 67 12.54 -0.54 9.26
N LYS A 68 13.07 0.06 10.33
CA LYS A 68 14.45 -0.20 10.80
C LYS A 68 14.69 -1.66 11.23
N LYS A 69 13.64 -2.37 11.64
CA LYS A 69 13.70 -3.78 12.08
C LYS A 69 13.68 -4.75 10.90
N ILE A 70 13.38 -4.27 9.70
CA ILE A 70 13.31 -5.08 8.48
C ILE A 70 14.67 -5.03 7.78
N ASN A 71 15.22 -6.18 7.41
CA ASN A 71 16.52 -6.26 6.75
C ASN A 71 16.46 -5.92 5.26
N GLU A 72 15.32 -6.10 4.62
CA GLU A 72 15.14 -5.91 3.18
C GLU A 72 15.28 -4.44 2.76
N LYS A 73 15.79 -4.22 1.55
CA LYS A 73 15.98 -2.87 0.99
C LYS A 73 14.68 -2.23 0.50
N ILE A 74 13.75 -3.06 0.04
CA ILE A 74 12.45 -2.63 -0.50
C ILE A 74 11.36 -3.15 0.42
N ILE A 75 10.43 -2.27 0.76
CA ILE A 75 9.25 -2.58 1.58
C ILE A 75 8.01 -2.29 0.74
N ILE A 76 7.13 -3.27 0.64
CA ILE A 76 5.83 -3.13 -0.01
C ILE A 76 4.77 -2.91 1.06
N ASP A 77 4.18 -1.73 1.06
CA ASP A 77 3.01 -1.39 1.87
C ASP A 77 1.76 -1.87 1.13
N ILE A 78 1.00 -2.76 1.75
CA ILE A 78 -0.28 -3.26 1.25
C ILE A 78 -1.33 -2.94 2.31
N GLN A 79 -2.38 -2.20 1.91
CA GLN A 79 -3.45 -1.88 2.82
C GLN A 79 -4.19 -3.15 3.26
N GLY A 80 -4.47 -3.26 4.56
CA GLY A 80 -5.05 -4.47 5.16
C GLY A 80 -6.47 -4.80 4.68
N ASP A 81 -7.11 -3.89 3.98
CA ASP A 81 -8.44 -4.03 3.40
C ASP A 81 -8.43 -4.30 1.87
N GLU A 82 -7.33 -4.87 1.37
CA GLU A 82 -7.19 -5.33 -0.02
C GLU A 82 -7.24 -6.88 -0.15
N PRO A 83 -8.37 -7.53 0.22
CA PRO A 83 -8.46 -8.98 0.24
C PRO A 83 -8.36 -9.62 -1.14
N LEU A 84 -8.52 -8.84 -2.21
CA LEU A 84 -8.45 -9.31 -3.60
C LEU A 84 -7.15 -8.92 -4.31
N ILE A 85 -6.15 -8.41 -3.58
CA ILE A 85 -4.84 -8.05 -4.18
C ILE A 85 -4.27 -9.19 -5.01
N LYS A 86 -3.86 -8.91 -6.23
CA LYS A 86 -3.26 -9.93 -7.10
C LYS A 86 -1.77 -10.06 -6.81
N PRO A 87 -1.25 -11.25 -6.48
CA PRO A 87 0.19 -11.47 -6.24
C PRO A 87 1.05 -11.01 -7.41
N SER A 88 0.57 -11.17 -8.65
CA SER A 88 1.27 -10.70 -9.86
C SER A 88 1.46 -9.19 -9.92
N TYR A 89 0.59 -8.39 -9.29
CA TYR A 89 0.77 -6.94 -9.21
C TYR A 89 1.89 -6.58 -8.23
N ILE A 90 1.98 -7.30 -7.11
CA ILE A 90 3.08 -7.17 -6.15
C ILE A 90 4.40 -7.51 -6.85
N ASP A 91 4.43 -8.64 -7.55
CA ASP A 91 5.61 -9.10 -8.30
C ASP A 91 6.07 -8.08 -9.35
N LYS A 92 5.11 -7.52 -10.11
CA LYS A 92 5.40 -6.47 -11.09
C LYS A 92 5.99 -5.22 -10.43
N LEU A 93 5.42 -4.80 -9.30
CA LEU A 93 5.87 -3.61 -8.56
C LEU A 93 7.30 -3.79 -8.04
N VAL A 94 7.62 -4.95 -7.43
CA VAL A 94 8.97 -5.28 -6.98
C VAL A 94 9.95 -5.27 -8.14
N LYS A 95 9.60 -5.89 -9.28
CA LYS A 95 10.45 -5.91 -10.48
C LYS A 95 10.74 -4.50 -11.01
N ILE A 96 9.71 -3.65 -11.08
CA ILE A 96 9.87 -2.26 -11.52
C ILE A 96 10.81 -1.53 -10.56
N HIS A 97 10.58 -1.61 -9.26
CA HIS A 97 11.39 -0.90 -8.27
C HIS A 97 12.86 -1.34 -8.30
N THR A 98 13.12 -2.65 -8.40
CA THR A 98 14.50 -3.18 -8.41
C THR A 98 15.26 -2.87 -9.68
N LYS A 99 14.57 -2.77 -10.85
CA LYS A 99 15.20 -2.60 -12.17
C LYS A 99 15.15 -1.17 -12.68
N HIS A 100 14.48 -0.25 -12.01
CA HIS A 100 14.31 1.11 -12.47
C HIS A 100 15.65 1.87 -12.51
N LYS A 101 16.01 2.40 -13.68
CA LYS A 101 17.30 3.09 -13.89
C LYS A 101 17.51 4.27 -12.93
N LEU A 102 16.45 5.04 -12.67
CA LEU A 102 16.48 6.22 -11.80
C LEU A 102 16.43 5.88 -10.30
N ARG A 103 16.25 4.62 -9.94
CA ARG A 103 16.14 4.16 -8.55
C ARG A 103 15.23 5.06 -7.70
N PRO A 104 13.94 5.17 -8.02
CA PRO A 104 13.02 6.03 -7.29
C PRO A 104 12.91 5.56 -5.84
N GLU A 105 12.76 6.50 -4.92
CA GLU A 105 12.57 6.20 -3.50
C GLU A 105 11.21 5.57 -3.21
N ILE A 106 10.19 5.94 -4.01
CA ILE A 106 8.80 5.49 -3.85
C ILE A 106 8.22 5.21 -5.23
N ILE A 107 7.51 4.08 -5.35
CA ILE A 107 6.68 3.77 -6.54
C ILE A 107 5.25 3.54 -6.10
N ILE A 108 4.35 4.31 -6.70
CA ILE A 108 2.91 4.23 -6.47
C ILE A 108 2.26 3.79 -7.78
N PRO A 109 1.68 2.59 -7.84
CA PRO A 109 0.94 2.15 -9.02
C PRO A 109 -0.40 2.87 -9.11
N SER A 110 -0.83 3.13 -10.33
CA SER A 110 -2.17 3.64 -10.65
C SER A 110 -2.81 2.82 -11.74
N ILE A 111 -4.13 2.86 -11.78
CA ILE A 111 -4.93 2.31 -12.87
C ILE A 111 -5.74 3.44 -13.51
N GLU A 112 -5.89 3.38 -14.81
CA GLU A 112 -6.81 4.24 -15.51
C GLU A 112 -8.24 3.72 -15.31
N THR A 113 -9.16 4.60 -14.96
CA THR A 113 -10.57 4.29 -14.76
C THR A 113 -11.42 5.45 -15.26
N ASN A 114 -12.67 5.19 -15.57
CA ASN A 114 -13.61 6.25 -15.94
C ASN A 114 -13.68 7.29 -14.82
N TYR A 115 -13.86 8.55 -15.24
CA TYR A 115 -14.05 9.62 -14.28
C TYR A 115 -15.31 9.34 -13.44
N THR A 116 -15.17 9.44 -12.13
CA THR A 116 -16.26 9.35 -11.18
C THR A 116 -16.21 10.55 -10.24
N ALA A 117 -17.36 11.01 -9.80
CA ALA A 117 -17.47 12.04 -8.77
C ALA A 117 -17.19 11.50 -7.35
N ASP A 118 -16.84 10.22 -7.23
CA ASP A 118 -16.59 9.53 -5.98
C ASP A 118 -15.28 10.02 -5.33
N ASP A 119 -15.40 10.65 -4.17
CA ASP A 119 -14.29 11.21 -3.41
C ASP A 119 -13.54 10.13 -2.55
N THR A 120 -13.98 8.86 -2.61
CA THR A 120 -13.23 7.75 -1.99
C THR A 120 -11.98 7.39 -2.79
N ASN A 121 -11.94 7.73 -4.09
CA ASN A 121 -10.82 7.48 -4.97
C ASN A 121 -9.69 8.50 -4.77
N VAL A 122 -8.48 8.03 -4.53
CA VAL A 122 -7.28 8.87 -4.56
C VAL A 122 -6.83 9.00 -6.00
N ARG A 123 -6.93 10.20 -6.55
CA ARG A 123 -6.49 10.54 -7.91
C ARG A 123 -4.99 10.78 -7.94
N VAL A 124 -4.35 10.31 -8.99
CA VAL A 124 -2.91 10.43 -9.21
C VAL A 124 -2.70 11.35 -10.41
N LEU A 125 -2.05 12.48 -10.19
CA LEU A 125 -1.57 13.33 -11.27
C LEU A 125 -0.08 13.10 -11.44
N SER A 126 0.32 12.77 -12.67
CA SER A 126 1.71 12.53 -13.02
C SER A 126 2.12 13.36 -14.24
N SER A 127 3.42 13.65 -14.33
CA SER A 127 4.02 14.18 -15.56
C SER A 127 4.05 13.11 -16.66
N LEU A 128 4.34 13.50 -17.89
CA LEU A 128 4.52 12.59 -19.01
C LEU A 128 5.64 11.57 -18.78
N SER A 129 6.62 11.90 -17.94
CA SER A 129 7.70 10.96 -17.54
C SER A 129 7.29 9.97 -16.45
N GLY A 130 6.04 10.05 -15.97
CA GLY A 130 5.54 9.20 -14.87
C GLY A 130 5.91 9.67 -13.47
N ARG A 131 6.53 10.85 -13.32
CA ARG A 131 6.76 11.44 -11.99
C ARG A 131 5.43 11.89 -11.39
N ILE A 132 5.10 11.42 -10.19
CA ILE A 132 3.92 11.84 -9.45
C ILE A 132 4.09 13.30 -9.04
N MET A 133 3.12 14.12 -9.39
CA MET A 133 3.06 15.54 -9.05
C MET A 133 2.11 15.78 -7.88
N TYR A 134 1.00 15.05 -7.83
CA TYR A 134 -0.03 15.27 -6.82
C TYR A 134 -0.89 14.01 -6.60
N LEU A 135 -1.29 13.81 -5.35
CA LEU A 135 -2.25 12.79 -4.94
C LEU A 135 -3.40 13.49 -4.21
N SER A 136 -4.62 13.27 -4.62
CA SER A 136 -5.77 13.96 -4.02
C SER A 136 -7.05 13.14 -4.09
N ARG A 137 -7.91 13.30 -3.08
CA ARG A 137 -9.32 12.88 -3.13
C ARG A 137 -10.21 13.94 -3.77
N ALA A 138 -9.74 15.19 -3.86
CA ALA A 138 -10.46 16.24 -4.57
C ALA A 138 -10.62 15.91 -6.05
N ARG A 139 -11.59 16.57 -6.70
CA ARG A 139 -11.89 16.39 -8.13
C ARG A 139 -10.84 17.11 -9.00
N VAL A 140 -9.68 16.47 -9.12
CA VAL A 140 -8.56 16.96 -9.93
C VAL A 140 -8.29 15.98 -11.08
N PRO A 141 -7.86 16.48 -12.28
CA PRO A 141 -7.84 17.90 -12.67
C PRO A 141 -9.24 18.50 -12.77
N HIS A 142 -9.34 19.83 -12.62
CA HIS A 142 -10.62 20.52 -12.73
C HIS A 142 -11.16 20.46 -14.16
N GLN A 143 -12.45 20.15 -14.30
CA GLN A 143 -13.16 20.14 -15.59
C GLN A 143 -13.76 21.53 -15.82
N TYR A 144 -13.29 22.25 -16.83
CA TYR A 144 -13.82 23.57 -17.14
C TYR A 144 -14.79 23.56 -18.33
N LYS A 145 -14.37 23.07 -19.48
CA LYS A 145 -15.18 23.01 -20.71
C LYS A 145 -15.30 21.64 -21.34
N GLU A 146 -14.30 20.81 -21.13
CA GLU A 146 -14.23 19.45 -21.69
C GLU A 146 -14.40 18.42 -20.60
N PHE A 147 -15.16 17.36 -20.88
CA PHE A 147 -15.31 16.25 -19.95
C PHE A 147 -14.05 15.38 -19.96
N ILE A 148 -13.44 15.24 -18.82
CA ILE A 148 -12.37 14.27 -18.61
C ILE A 148 -13.01 12.88 -18.54
N GLN A 149 -12.68 12.03 -19.51
CA GLN A 149 -13.27 10.68 -19.62
C GLN A 149 -12.65 9.71 -18.61
N SER A 150 -11.37 9.84 -18.34
CA SER A 150 -10.64 8.94 -17.46
C SER A 150 -9.75 9.66 -16.46
N ILE A 151 -9.48 9.00 -15.35
CA ILE A 151 -8.55 9.44 -14.31
C ILE A 151 -7.62 8.30 -13.94
N SER A 152 -6.40 8.64 -13.53
CA SER A 152 -5.52 7.68 -12.86
C SER A 152 -5.89 7.59 -11.38
N LYS A 153 -6.28 6.40 -10.95
CA LYS A 153 -6.62 6.08 -9.57
C LYS A 153 -5.48 5.33 -8.90
N HIS A 154 -5.13 5.73 -7.68
CA HIS A 154 -4.17 5.00 -6.84
C HIS A 154 -4.68 3.59 -6.52
N VAL A 155 -3.78 2.62 -6.63
CA VAL A 155 -3.98 1.25 -6.12
C VAL A 155 -3.35 1.17 -4.75
N SER A 156 -4.06 0.64 -3.76
CA SER A 156 -3.70 0.64 -2.33
C SER A 156 -2.46 -0.24 -1.99
N VAL A 157 -1.45 -0.16 -2.84
CA VAL A 157 -0.15 -0.81 -2.70
C VAL A 157 0.93 0.19 -3.06
N ILE A 158 1.95 0.32 -2.22
CA ILE A 158 3.06 1.26 -2.44
C ILE A 158 4.38 0.52 -2.23
N SER A 159 5.36 0.78 -3.08
CA SER A 159 6.71 0.28 -2.89
C SER A 159 7.64 1.40 -2.42
N PHE A 160 8.36 1.14 -1.35
CA PHE A 160 9.31 2.08 -0.74
C PHE A 160 10.73 1.52 -0.78
N ASP A 161 11.72 2.37 -1.09
CA ASP A 161 13.06 2.15 -0.56
C ASP A 161 13.02 2.28 0.96
N LYS A 162 13.65 1.35 1.68
CA LYS A 162 13.65 1.37 3.15
C LYS A 162 14.18 2.67 3.74
N LYS A 163 15.23 3.26 3.14
CA LYS A 163 15.81 4.51 3.63
C LYS A 163 14.81 5.65 3.53
N ALA A 164 14.07 5.73 2.42
CA ALA A 164 13.02 6.73 2.23
C ALA A 164 11.91 6.57 3.28
N LEU A 165 11.47 5.34 3.54
CA LEU A 165 10.43 5.06 4.53
C LEU A 165 10.90 5.42 5.97
N VAL A 166 12.16 5.13 6.30
CA VAL A 166 12.75 5.53 7.58
C VAL A 166 12.85 7.06 7.69
N LYS A 167 13.26 7.75 6.62
CA LYS A 167 13.31 9.22 6.57
C LYS A 167 11.94 9.84 6.75
N TYR A 168 10.92 9.31 6.05
CA TYR A 168 9.52 9.72 6.21
C TYR A 168 9.09 9.69 7.68
N PHE A 169 9.37 8.60 8.40
CA PHE A 169 9.02 8.48 9.81
C PHE A 169 9.72 9.52 10.72
N GLN A 170 10.92 9.96 10.35
CA GLN A 170 11.68 10.93 11.12
C GLN A 170 11.23 12.38 10.88
N THR A 171 10.65 12.68 9.71
CA THR A 171 10.26 14.06 9.32
C THR A 171 8.84 14.43 9.76
N HIS A 172 8.02 13.48 10.15
CA HIS A 172 6.62 13.71 10.55
C HIS A 172 6.40 13.72 12.08
N ARG A 173 7.44 14.00 12.84
CA ARG A 173 7.36 14.13 14.30
C ARG A 173 7.70 15.54 14.77
#